data_d7076ab8835b28d51ca22837f61cba65
#
_entry.id   d7076ab8835b28d51ca22837f61cba65
#
_cell.length_a   1.000
_cell.length_b   1.000
_cell.length_c   1.000
_cell.angle_alpha   90.00
_cell.angle_beta   90.00
_cell.angle_gamma   90.00
#
_symmetry.space_group_name_H-M   'P 1'
#
loop_
_entity.id
_entity.type
_entity.pdbx_description
1 polymer ?
#
loop_
_entity_poly.entity_id
_entity_poly.type
_entity_poly.pdbx_seq_one_letter_code
_entity_poly.pdbx_strand_id
1 'polypeptide(L)'
;MSDLADDHWIAQGKGAVKASFCLQYNLSMKHQDPLVIGIAGGSGSGKTTVAQQILQRVGPDRIAFLQHDSYYKDLSGLPPTQRAEVNFDHPHSLETELLIEHIACLRDGKPVEVPIYNFATHSRTDRSFTVQPRRVILVEGILIFTEAALREMFDVKIFVDTDSDIRFIRRLERDIAERGRTTESVIKQYQTTVRPMHMEFVEPSKRYADIIIPEGGHNTAALDMVVARVDALLK
;
A
#
# COMPACT_ATOMS: atom_id res chain seq x y z
N MET A 1 17.32 -55.96 -61.03
CA MET A 1 18.37 -54.99 -61.38
C MET A 1 18.38 -54.02 -60.23
N SER A 2 19.13 -54.34 -59.31
CA SER A 2 20.52 -53.87 -59.00
C SER A 2 20.44 -52.51 -58.32
N ASP A 3 20.96 -52.19 -57.26
CA ASP A 3 21.99 -52.72 -56.37
C ASP A 3 22.08 -51.68 -55.23
N LEU A 4 22.17 -52.11 -54.01
CA LEU A 4 23.40 -52.06 -53.18
C LEU A 4 24.05 -50.65 -53.10
N ALA A 5 24.29 -50.08 -52.00
CA ALA A 5 25.18 -50.44 -50.94
C ALA A 5 25.00 -49.47 -49.76
N ASP A 6 24.91 -49.92 -48.57
CA ASP A 6 26.03 -50.01 -47.59
C ASP A 6 26.83 -48.71 -47.45
N ASP A 7 26.89 -48.08 -46.30
CA ASP A 7 27.83 -48.34 -45.24
C ASP A 7 27.69 -47.38 -44.09
N HIS A 8 27.63 -47.94 -42.93
CA HIS A 8 28.41 -47.69 -41.75
C HIS A 8 29.07 -46.31 -41.56
N TRP A 9 28.63 -45.63 -40.57
CA TRP A 9 29.60 -45.08 -39.62
C TRP A 9 29.08 -45.26 -38.18
N ILE A 10 29.82 -46.14 -37.54
CA ILE A 10 29.78 -46.48 -36.15
C ILE A 10 30.46 -45.37 -35.36
N ALA A 11 29.84 -45.05 -34.26
CA ALA A 11 30.42 -44.81 -32.95
C ALA A 11 31.04 -43.46 -32.60
N GLN A 12 30.66 -43.19 -31.48
CA GLN A 12 31.37 -42.62 -30.34
C GLN A 12 31.12 -41.15 -30.09
N GLY A 13 30.51 -40.96 -28.96
CA GLY A 13 30.83 -39.78 -28.23
C GLY A 13 29.68 -39.22 -27.42
N LYS A 14 29.30 -39.88 -26.36
CA LYS A 14 29.12 -39.29 -25.03
C LYS A 14 28.64 -37.83 -25.00
N GLY A 15 27.49 -37.65 -24.53
CA GLY A 15 27.07 -36.34 -24.08
C GLY A 15 25.55 -36.18 -24.15
N ALA A 16 24.83 -36.96 -23.37
CA ALA A 16 23.45 -36.64 -23.06
C ALA A 16 23.42 -35.30 -22.29
N VAL A 17 23.35 -34.22 -23.02
CA VAL A 17 22.92 -32.96 -22.44
C VAL A 17 21.40 -33.05 -22.35
N LYS A 18 20.90 -33.63 -21.27
CA LYS A 18 19.59 -33.33 -20.76
C LYS A 18 19.56 -31.80 -20.56
N ALA A 19 19.03 -31.09 -21.52
CA ALA A 19 18.54 -29.75 -21.31
C ALA A 19 17.35 -29.89 -20.36
N SER A 20 17.65 -30.08 -19.08
CA SER A 20 16.78 -29.80 -17.99
C SER A 20 16.59 -28.29 -18.03
N PHE A 21 15.55 -27.85 -18.73
CA PHE A 21 14.99 -26.52 -18.59
C PHE A 21 14.33 -26.51 -17.20
N CYS A 22 15.15 -26.67 -16.17
CA CYS A 22 14.83 -26.18 -14.85
C CYS A 22 14.75 -24.68 -15.02
N LEU A 23 13.51 -24.17 -15.16
CA LEU A 23 13.17 -22.89 -14.61
C LEU A 23 13.60 -22.95 -13.13
N GLN A 24 14.85 -22.66 -12.88
CA GLN A 24 15.30 -22.16 -11.62
C GLN A 24 14.65 -20.78 -11.48
N TYR A 25 13.37 -20.80 -11.07
CA TYR A 25 12.94 -19.76 -10.16
C TYR A 25 13.98 -19.83 -9.05
N ASN A 26 14.90 -18.90 -9.11
CA ASN A 26 15.79 -18.60 -8.01
C ASN A 26 14.90 -18.14 -6.86
N LEU A 27 14.34 -19.08 -6.15
CA LEU A 27 13.90 -18.99 -4.77
C LEU A 27 15.14 -18.89 -3.87
N SER A 28 16.09 -18.06 -4.26
CA SER A 28 16.99 -17.45 -3.32
C SER A 28 16.19 -16.31 -2.68
N MET A 29 15.18 -16.65 -1.93
CA MET A 29 14.76 -15.81 -0.82
C MET A 29 15.98 -15.74 0.10
N LYS A 30 16.80 -14.72 -0.12
CA LYS A 30 17.65 -14.22 0.94
C LYS A 30 16.74 -14.06 2.14
N HIS A 31 17.03 -14.78 3.17
CA HIS A 31 16.24 -14.99 4.37
C HIS A 31 16.02 -13.69 5.14
N GLN A 32 15.53 -12.56 4.55
CA GLN A 32 15.31 -11.36 5.34
C GLN A 32 14.69 -10.13 4.65
N ASP A 33 14.30 -10.16 3.39
CA ASP A 33 13.61 -8.98 2.87
C ASP A 33 12.20 -8.88 3.50
N PRO A 34 11.85 -7.77 4.14
CA PRO A 34 10.53 -7.62 4.73
C PRO A 34 9.45 -7.60 3.65
N LEU A 35 8.31 -8.23 3.96
CA LEU A 35 7.12 -8.19 3.12
C LEU A 35 6.47 -6.80 3.20
N VAL A 36 6.28 -6.15 2.06
CA VAL A 36 5.63 -4.83 2.00
C VAL A 36 4.20 -4.95 1.48
N ILE A 37 3.24 -4.54 2.30
CA ILE A 37 1.81 -4.61 2.00
C ILE A 37 1.25 -3.21 1.90
N GLY A 38 0.61 -2.88 0.77
CA GLY A 38 -0.13 -1.64 0.59
C GLY A 38 -1.63 -1.85 0.76
N ILE A 39 -2.29 -0.99 1.54
CA ILE A 39 -3.75 -0.96 1.70
C ILE A 39 -4.29 0.37 1.21
N ALA A 40 -4.88 0.36 0.02
CA ALA A 40 -5.53 1.52 -0.57
C ALA A 40 -7.06 1.46 -0.44
N GLY A 41 -7.72 2.54 -0.78
CA GLY A 41 -9.18 2.65 -0.80
C GLY A 41 -9.64 4.07 -0.52
N GLY A 42 -10.86 4.42 -0.89
CA GLY A 42 -11.40 5.77 -0.71
C GLY A 42 -11.46 6.21 0.76
N SER A 43 -11.54 7.51 0.99
CA SER A 43 -11.82 8.03 2.33
C SER A 43 -13.13 7.44 2.85
N GLY A 44 -13.15 6.94 4.09
CA GLY A 44 -14.30 6.26 4.69
C GLY A 44 -14.51 4.81 4.25
N SER A 45 -13.63 4.21 3.43
CA SER A 45 -13.77 2.81 3.00
C SER A 45 -13.50 1.78 4.11
N GLY A 46 -12.82 2.16 5.19
CA GLY A 46 -12.44 1.26 6.27
C GLY A 46 -11.04 0.65 6.11
N LYS A 47 -10.18 1.21 5.25
CA LYS A 47 -8.79 0.76 5.08
C LYS A 47 -7.99 0.78 6.38
N THR A 48 -8.15 1.82 7.21
CA THR A 48 -7.49 1.92 8.53
C THR A 48 -7.98 0.81 9.48
N THR A 49 -9.27 0.47 9.43
CA THR A 49 -9.84 -0.64 10.20
C THR A 49 -9.23 -1.97 9.73
N VAL A 50 -9.10 -2.18 8.41
CA VAL A 50 -8.42 -3.37 7.85
C VAL A 50 -6.98 -3.44 8.33
N ALA A 51 -6.23 -2.33 8.24
CA ALA A 51 -4.84 -2.26 8.71
C ALA A 51 -4.72 -2.60 10.20
N GLN A 52 -5.58 -2.03 11.03
CA GLN A 52 -5.61 -2.30 12.48
C GLN A 52 -5.94 -3.75 12.80
N GLN A 53 -6.88 -4.36 12.08
CA GLN A 53 -7.21 -5.78 12.23
C GLN A 53 -6.01 -6.69 11.88
N ILE A 54 -5.26 -6.36 10.82
CA ILE A 54 -4.04 -7.09 10.47
C ILE A 54 -2.99 -6.91 11.57
N LEU A 55 -2.76 -5.68 12.05
CA LEU A 55 -1.83 -5.38 13.14
C LEU A 55 -2.15 -6.19 14.41
N GLN A 56 -3.42 -6.23 14.80
CA GLN A 56 -3.85 -6.95 16.01
C GLN A 56 -3.66 -8.46 15.89
N ARG A 57 -3.96 -9.03 14.73
CA ARG A 57 -3.93 -10.49 14.52
C ARG A 57 -2.54 -11.03 14.26
N VAL A 58 -1.72 -10.32 13.50
CA VAL A 58 -0.32 -10.70 13.19
C VAL A 58 0.61 -10.40 14.37
N GLY A 59 0.30 -9.35 15.11
CA GLY A 59 1.09 -8.83 16.22
C GLY A 59 1.82 -7.53 15.86
N PRO A 60 1.63 -6.47 16.65
CA PRO A 60 2.19 -5.15 16.36
C PRO A 60 3.72 -5.13 16.35
N ASP A 61 4.36 -6.01 17.14
CA ASP A 61 5.83 -6.12 17.20
C ASP A 61 6.46 -6.72 15.93
N ARG A 62 5.64 -7.28 15.03
CA ARG A 62 6.08 -7.91 13.79
C ARG A 62 5.90 -7.00 12.57
N ILE A 63 5.22 -5.86 12.73
CA ILE A 63 4.81 -4.98 11.64
C ILE A 63 5.36 -3.57 11.86
N ALA A 64 6.02 -3.01 10.85
CA ALA A 64 6.31 -1.58 10.73
C ALA A 64 5.11 -0.94 10.01
N PHE A 65 4.37 -0.07 10.69
CA PHE A 65 3.16 0.54 10.15
C PHE A 65 3.41 1.99 9.74
N LEU A 66 3.10 2.30 8.48
CA LEU A 66 3.22 3.64 7.90
C LEU A 66 1.86 4.09 7.34
N GLN A 67 1.45 5.30 7.71
CA GLN A 67 0.26 5.94 7.18
C GLN A 67 0.66 7.05 6.20
N HIS A 68 0.19 6.99 4.97
CA HIS A 68 0.49 8.00 3.95
C HIS A 68 0.05 9.40 4.39
N ASP A 69 -1.02 9.47 5.20
CA ASP A 69 -1.54 10.72 5.75
C ASP A 69 -0.54 11.44 6.68
N SER A 70 0.49 10.76 7.21
CA SER A 70 1.59 11.39 7.94
C SER A 70 2.53 12.20 7.03
N TYR A 71 2.49 11.95 5.73
CA TYR A 71 3.41 12.52 4.74
C TYR A 71 2.80 13.70 3.97
N TYR A 72 1.70 14.31 4.43
CA TYR A 72 1.25 15.58 3.86
C TYR A 72 2.37 16.62 3.96
N LYS A 73 2.55 17.40 2.90
CA LYS A 73 3.54 18.48 2.85
C LYS A 73 3.33 19.46 3.99
N ASP A 74 4.43 19.95 4.55
CA ASP A 74 4.35 20.99 5.55
C ASP A 74 3.90 22.31 4.92
N LEU A 75 2.79 22.82 5.41
CA LEU A 75 2.21 24.10 4.98
C LEU A 75 2.36 25.19 6.03
N SER A 76 3.23 25.00 7.04
CA SER A 76 3.44 25.98 8.13
C SER A 76 3.83 27.37 7.63
N GLY A 77 4.51 27.46 6.47
CA GLY A 77 4.85 28.70 5.80
C GLY A 77 3.68 29.47 5.17
N LEU A 78 2.48 28.85 5.05
CA LEU A 78 1.30 29.50 4.50
C LEU A 78 0.38 30.04 5.62
N PRO A 79 -0.34 31.16 5.38
CA PRO A 79 -1.41 31.60 6.28
C PRO A 79 -2.49 30.53 6.47
N PRO A 80 -3.14 30.44 7.66
CA PRO A 80 -4.15 29.41 7.94
C PRO A 80 -5.31 29.36 6.92
N THR A 81 -5.73 30.52 6.41
CA THR A 81 -6.78 30.64 5.39
C THR A 81 -6.38 29.96 4.07
N GLN A 82 -5.13 30.12 3.64
CA GLN A 82 -4.63 29.50 2.41
C GLN A 82 -4.41 27.99 2.58
N ARG A 83 -4.01 27.52 3.79
CA ARG A 83 -3.90 26.08 4.07
C ARG A 83 -5.24 25.37 3.92
N ALA A 84 -6.33 26.00 4.35
CA ALA A 84 -7.68 25.45 4.25
C ALA A 84 -8.17 25.30 2.79
N GLU A 85 -7.58 26.02 1.84
CA GLU A 85 -7.92 25.98 0.41
C GLU A 85 -7.14 24.89 -0.36
N VAL A 86 -6.10 24.29 0.25
CA VAL A 86 -5.32 23.26 -0.39
C VAL A 86 -6.16 22.00 -0.62
N ASN A 87 -6.02 21.43 -1.81
CA ASN A 87 -6.66 20.16 -2.14
C ASN A 87 -5.83 18.98 -1.59
N PHE A 88 -6.16 18.56 -0.37
CA PHE A 88 -5.47 17.44 0.30
C PHE A 88 -5.76 16.05 -0.30
N ASP A 89 -6.75 15.95 -1.17
CA ASP A 89 -7.09 14.70 -1.86
C ASP A 89 -6.33 14.55 -3.21
N HIS A 90 -5.53 15.56 -3.61
CA HIS A 90 -4.68 15.50 -4.79
C HIS A 90 -3.28 14.93 -4.46
N PRO A 91 -2.68 14.07 -5.32
CA PRO A 91 -1.36 13.48 -5.08
C PRO A 91 -0.25 14.49 -4.72
N HIS A 92 -0.26 15.67 -5.33
CA HIS A 92 0.73 16.73 -5.06
C HIS A 92 0.70 17.28 -3.62
N SER A 93 -0.32 16.98 -2.83
CA SER A 93 -0.40 17.40 -1.42
C SER A 93 0.50 16.56 -0.50
N LEU A 94 1.01 15.44 -0.99
CA LEU A 94 1.79 14.47 -0.24
C LEU A 94 3.26 14.48 -0.67
N GLU A 95 4.13 14.15 0.25
CA GLU A 95 5.55 13.91 0.05
C GLU A 95 5.80 12.40 -0.10
N THR A 96 5.30 11.86 -1.22
CA THR A 96 5.35 10.41 -1.50
C THR A 96 6.78 9.91 -1.63
N GLU A 97 7.71 10.75 -2.09
CA GLU A 97 9.13 10.44 -2.18
C GLU A 97 9.72 10.11 -0.79
N LEU A 98 9.36 10.86 0.24
CA LEU A 98 9.80 10.61 1.61
C LEU A 98 9.24 9.26 2.14
N LEU A 99 7.99 8.92 1.79
CA LEU A 99 7.44 7.60 2.13
C LEU A 99 8.21 6.47 1.44
N ILE A 100 8.57 6.63 0.16
CA ILE A 100 9.39 5.67 -0.60
C ILE A 100 10.76 5.48 0.07
N GLU A 101 11.43 6.57 0.44
CA GLU A 101 12.70 6.54 1.17
C GLU A 101 12.58 5.80 2.50
N HIS A 102 11.51 6.05 3.26
CA HIS A 102 11.27 5.37 4.52
C HIS A 102 11.03 3.86 4.34
N ILE A 103 10.27 3.45 3.33
CA ILE A 103 10.08 2.03 3.02
C ILE A 103 11.43 1.39 2.66
N ALA A 104 12.26 2.05 1.84
CA ALA A 104 13.58 1.55 1.48
C ALA A 104 14.50 1.42 2.71
N CYS A 105 14.53 2.42 3.59
CA CYS A 105 15.29 2.35 4.85
C CYS A 105 14.83 1.20 5.75
N LEU A 106 13.52 0.99 5.90
CA LEU A 106 12.99 -0.14 6.67
C LEU A 106 13.33 -1.49 6.06
N ARG A 107 13.35 -1.60 4.72
CA ARG A 107 13.82 -2.80 4.00
C ARG A 107 15.30 -3.07 4.27
N ASP A 108 16.10 -2.03 4.38
CA ASP A 108 17.53 -2.10 4.73
C ASP A 108 17.78 -2.35 6.23
N GLY A 109 16.75 -2.57 7.03
CA GLY A 109 16.87 -2.78 8.47
C GLY A 109 17.19 -1.52 9.28
N LYS A 110 16.95 -0.32 8.73
CA LYS A 110 17.19 0.96 9.38
C LYS A 110 15.88 1.56 9.89
N PRO A 111 15.87 2.13 11.12
CA PRO A 111 14.71 2.85 11.63
C PRO A 111 14.49 4.15 10.87
N VAL A 112 13.25 4.66 10.88
CA VAL A 112 12.87 5.91 10.24
C VAL A 112 12.09 6.81 11.19
N GLU A 113 12.22 8.13 11.00
CA GLU A 113 11.52 9.16 11.76
C GLU A 113 10.31 9.66 10.97
N VAL A 114 9.14 9.13 11.28
CA VAL A 114 7.89 9.47 10.59
C VAL A 114 7.35 10.79 11.12
N PRO A 115 7.04 11.77 10.25
CA PRO A 115 6.50 13.06 10.69
C PRO A 115 5.10 12.90 11.28
N ILE A 116 4.75 13.81 12.20
CA ILE A 116 3.41 13.90 12.78
C ILE A 116 2.69 15.06 12.14
N TYR A 117 1.59 14.76 11.44
CA TYR A 117 0.74 15.75 10.79
C TYR A 117 -0.46 16.11 11.65
N ASN A 118 -0.71 17.40 11.82
CA ASN A 118 -1.86 17.93 12.55
C ASN A 118 -2.96 18.34 11.57
N PHE A 119 -4.04 17.56 11.53
CA PHE A 119 -5.19 17.80 10.65
C PHE A 119 -6.00 19.03 11.02
N ALA A 120 -5.94 19.51 12.26
CA ALA A 120 -6.67 20.72 12.69
C ALA A 120 -5.99 22.01 12.21
N THR A 121 -4.64 22.00 12.14
CA THR A 121 -3.85 23.16 11.70
C THR A 121 -3.35 23.05 10.27
N HIS A 122 -3.56 21.92 9.61
CA HIS A 122 -3.05 21.60 8.27
C HIS A 122 -1.55 21.83 8.14
N SER A 123 -0.77 21.35 9.11
CA SER A 123 0.70 21.48 9.12
C SER A 123 1.36 20.29 9.81
N ARG A 124 2.63 20.07 9.49
CA ARG A 124 3.47 19.14 10.28
C ARG A 124 3.78 19.78 11.63
N THR A 125 3.99 18.92 12.60
CA THR A 125 4.54 19.35 13.91
C THR A 125 6.07 19.21 13.90
N ASP A 126 6.76 19.82 14.85
CA ASP A 126 8.21 19.64 15.04
C ASP A 126 8.56 18.26 15.64
N ARG A 127 7.58 17.37 15.76
CA ARG A 127 7.74 16.03 16.33
C ARG A 127 7.68 14.97 15.23
N SER A 128 8.44 13.92 15.46
CA SER A 128 8.37 12.66 14.72
C SER A 128 8.16 11.50 15.68
N PHE A 129 7.91 10.33 15.17
CA PHE A 129 7.99 9.08 15.92
C PHE A 129 8.81 8.07 15.15
N THR A 130 9.61 7.31 15.89
CA THR A 130 10.50 6.30 15.30
C THR A 130 9.73 5.04 14.98
N VAL A 131 9.81 4.60 13.72
CA VAL A 131 9.34 3.28 13.29
C VAL A 131 10.54 2.36 13.12
N GLN A 132 10.56 1.27 13.88
CA GLN A 132 11.62 0.25 13.80
C GLN A 132 11.38 -0.69 12.62
N PRO A 133 12.46 -1.20 11.98
CA PRO A 133 12.34 -2.21 10.94
C PRO A 133 11.71 -3.49 11.50
N ARG A 134 10.82 -4.10 10.71
CA ARG A 134 10.10 -5.33 11.04
C ARG A 134 10.03 -6.24 9.82
N ARG A 135 9.62 -7.49 10.01
CA ARG A 135 9.46 -8.45 8.92
C ARG A 135 8.31 -8.14 7.97
N VAL A 136 7.36 -7.31 8.39
CA VAL A 136 6.29 -6.80 7.56
C VAL A 136 6.31 -5.27 7.62
N ILE A 137 6.21 -4.63 6.48
CA ILE A 137 5.96 -3.19 6.36
C ILE A 137 4.54 -3.04 5.83
N LEU A 138 3.65 -2.46 6.61
CA LEU A 138 2.26 -2.21 6.26
C LEU A 138 2.08 -0.73 5.98
N VAL A 139 1.66 -0.39 4.78
CA VAL A 139 1.44 1.00 4.35
C VAL A 139 -0.03 1.19 4.02
N GLU A 140 -0.68 2.20 4.59
CA GLU A 140 -2.06 2.54 4.23
C GLU A 140 -2.18 3.96 3.70
N GLY A 141 -3.10 4.18 2.75
CA GLY A 141 -3.42 5.52 2.28
C GLY A 141 -4.36 5.52 1.08
N ILE A 142 -5.01 6.68 0.86
CA ILE A 142 -5.96 6.81 -0.26
C ILE A 142 -5.27 6.85 -1.64
N LEU A 143 -4.01 7.32 -1.71
CA LEU A 143 -3.29 7.60 -2.95
C LEU A 143 -2.05 6.71 -3.15
N ILE A 144 -1.81 5.70 -2.31
CA ILE A 144 -0.58 4.90 -2.37
C ILE A 144 -0.42 4.07 -3.66
N PHE A 145 -1.49 3.87 -4.41
CA PHE A 145 -1.42 3.16 -5.70
C PHE A 145 -1.42 4.10 -6.91
N THR A 146 -1.44 5.41 -6.71
CA THR A 146 -1.43 6.37 -7.82
C THR A 146 -0.06 6.52 -8.45
N GLU A 147 1.00 6.48 -7.64
CA GLU A 147 2.37 6.66 -8.10
C GLU A 147 3.04 5.32 -8.42
N ALA A 148 3.65 5.23 -9.61
CA ALA A 148 4.27 4.00 -10.09
C ALA A 148 5.42 3.54 -9.19
N ALA A 149 6.31 4.46 -8.82
CA ALA A 149 7.45 4.15 -7.97
C ALA A 149 7.05 3.59 -6.59
N LEU A 150 5.99 4.13 -5.97
CA LEU A 150 5.48 3.60 -4.72
C LEU A 150 4.78 2.24 -4.91
N ARG A 151 4.00 2.08 -6.00
CA ARG A 151 3.33 0.80 -6.29
C ARG A 151 4.30 -0.37 -6.45
N GLU A 152 5.46 -0.13 -7.05
CA GLU A 152 6.48 -1.15 -7.29
C GLU A 152 7.15 -1.63 -5.99
N MET A 153 7.01 -0.89 -4.91
CA MET A 153 7.52 -1.29 -3.61
C MET A 153 6.62 -2.30 -2.89
N PHE A 154 5.37 -2.46 -3.30
CA PHE A 154 4.43 -3.37 -2.65
C PHE A 154 4.50 -4.78 -3.23
N ASP A 155 4.74 -5.76 -2.37
CA ASP A 155 4.66 -7.18 -2.70
C ASP A 155 3.21 -7.66 -2.75
N VAL A 156 2.33 -7.03 -1.94
CA VAL A 156 0.89 -7.28 -1.92
C VAL A 156 0.13 -5.95 -1.91
N LYS A 157 -0.81 -5.81 -2.82
CA LYS A 157 -1.65 -4.61 -2.98
C LYS A 157 -3.11 -4.94 -2.69
N ILE A 158 -3.65 -4.38 -1.61
CA ILE A 158 -5.03 -4.58 -1.17
C ILE A 158 -5.82 -3.30 -1.40
N PHE A 159 -6.95 -3.40 -2.09
CA PHE A 159 -7.88 -2.28 -2.24
C PHE A 159 -9.14 -2.55 -1.43
N VAL A 160 -9.48 -1.61 -0.53
CA VAL A 160 -10.70 -1.67 0.28
C VAL A 160 -11.81 -0.93 -0.45
N ASP A 161 -12.77 -1.71 -0.95
CA ASP A 161 -13.88 -1.23 -1.77
C ASP A 161 -15.16 -1.15 -0.95
N THR A 162 -15.75 0.02 -0.90
CA THR A 162 -16.98 0.30 -0.16
C THR A 162 -17.80 1.33 -0.94
N ASP A 163 -19.09 1.17 -0.98
CA ASP A 163 -20.00 2.04 -1.72
C ASP A 163 -19.85 3.51 -1.30
N SER A 164 -20.04 4.40 -2.27
CA SER A 164 -19.74 5.82 -2.09
C SER A 164 -20.61 6.52 -1.05
N ASP A 165 -21.87 6.11 -0.89
CA ASP A 165 -22.79 6.60 0.11
C ASP A 165 -22.37 6.18 1.53
N ILE A 166 -21.99 4.93 1.71
CA ILE A 166 -21.46 4.41 2.98
C ILE A 166 -20.16 5.12 3.36
N ARG A 167 -19.25 5.32 2.39
CA ARG A 167 -18.01 6.06 2.61
C ARG A 167 -18.27 7.50 3.02
N PHE A 168 -19.25 8.14 2.37
CA PHE A 168 -19.62 9.52 2.69
C PHE A 168 -20.20 9.63 4.10
N ILE A 169 -21.12 8.74 4.49
CA ILE A 169 -21.70 8.72 5.84
C ILE A 169 -20.61 8.57 6.90
N ARG A 170 -19.74 7.54 6.75
CA ARG A 170 -18.63 7.31 7.69
C ARG A 170 -17.67 8.50 7.79
N ARG A 171 -17.38 9.15 6.64
CA ARG A 171 -16.54 10.35 6.63
C ARG A 171 -17.21 11.51 7.35
N LEU A 172 -18.51 11.74 7.11
CA LEU A 172 -19.27 12.80 7.73
C LEU A 172 -19.27 12.66 9.25
N GLU A 173 -19.60 11.48 9.75
CA GLU A 173 -19.61 11.17 11.18
C GLU A 173 -18.24 11.41 11.81
N ARG A 174 -17.19 10.84 11.21
CA ARG A 174 -15.81 11.01 11.70
C ARG A 174 -15.37 12.46 11.72
N ASP A 175 -15.56 13.20 10.63
CA ASP A 175 -15.06 14.57 10.50
C ASP A 175 -15.80 15.53 11.44
N ILE A 176 -17.07 15.26 11.79
CA ILE A 176 -17.81 15.99 12.83
C ILE A 176 -17.29 15.61 14.23
N ALA A 177 -17.23 14.32 14.55
CA ALA A 177 -16.94 13.84 15.90
C ALA A 177 -15.47 14.05 16.30
N GLU A 178 -14.52 13.79 15.36
CA GLU A 178 -13.09 13.75 15.68
C GLU A 178 -12.32 15.00 15.22
N ARG A 179 -12.81 15.69 14.19
CA ARG A 179 -12.12 16.85 13.59
C ARG A 179 -12.85 18.19 13.83
N GLY A 180 -13.96 18.16 14.54
CA GLY A 180 -14.72 19.37 14.94
C GLY A 180 -15.28 20.17 13.74
N ARG A 181 -15.54 19.51 12.60
CA ARG A 181 -16.03 20.16 11.38
C ARG A 181 -17.55 20.28 11.39
N THR A 182 -18.05 21.27 10.66
CA THR A 182 -19.51 21.38 10.44
C THR A 182 -19.95 20.49 9.28
N THR A 183 -21.21 20.06 9.31
CA THR A 183 -21.84 19.28 8.24
C THR A 183 -21.68 19.95 6.88
N GLU A 184 -21.97 21.27 6.80
CA GLU A 184 -21.87 22.07 5.57
C GLU A 184 -20.43 22.06 5.02
N SER A 185 -19.43 22.19 5.91
CA SER A 185 -18.00 22.16 5.54
C SER A 185 -17.60 20.82 4.95
N VAL A 186 -18.06 19.71 5.56
CA VAL A 186 -17.74 18.36 5.07
C VAL A 186 -18.42 18.09 3.73
N ILE A 187 -19.71 18.45 3.59
CA ILE A 187 -20.45 18.29 2.33
C ILE A 187 -19.78 19.10 1.20
N LYS A 188 -19.47 20.37 1.46
CA LYS A 188 -18.81 21.23 0.48
C LYS A 188 -17.48 20.62 0.01
N GLN A 189 -16.63 20.21 0.94
CA GLN A 189 -15.34 19.59 0.60
C GLN A 189 -15.53 18.27 -0.18
N TYR A 190 -16.50 17.44 0.23
CA TYR A 190 -16.77 16.20 -0.49
C TYR A 190 -17.14 16.44 -1.96
N GLN A 191 -17.96 17.44 -2.22
CA GLN A 191 -18.40 17.77 -3.57
C GLN A 191 -17.29 18.44 -4.40
N THR A 192 -16.48 19.30 -3.79
CA THR A 192 -15.50 20.13 -4.50
C THR A 192 -14.15 19.46 -4.70
N THR A 193 -13.70 18.60 -3.78
CA THR A 193 -12.38 17.96 -3.83
C THR A 193 -12.43 16.46 -3.68
N VAL A 194 -13.04 15.92 -2.62
CA VAL A 194 -12.93 14.50 -2.29
C VAL A 194 -13.48 13.60 -3.38
N ARG A 195 -14.72 13.86 -3.83
CA ARG A 195 -15.36 13.05 -4.88
C ARG A 195 -14.66 13.19 -6.25
N PRO A 196 -14.35 14.40 -6.75
CA PRO A 196 -13.57 14.55 -7.98
C PRO A 196 -12.21 13.81 -7.92
N MET A 197 -11.43 14.02 -6.88
CA MET A 197 -10.12 13.38 -6.74
C MET A 197 -10.21 11.86 -6.56
N HIS A 198 -11.27 11.38 -5.88
CA HIS A 198 -11.54 9.95 -5.81
C HIS A 198 -11.74 9.34 -7.21
N MET A 199 -12.55 9.98 -8.05
CA MET A 199 -12.84 9.49 -9.41
C MET A 199 -11.62 9.60 -10.33
N GLU A 200 -10.77 10.60 -10.12
CA GLU A 200 -9.59 10.84 -10.94
C GLU A 200 -8.40 9.95 -10.57
N PHE A 201 -8.14 9.77 -9.28
CA PHE A 201 -6.93 9.11 -8.79
C PHE A 201 -7.19 7.78 -8.05
N VAL A 202 -8.15 7.76 -7.13
CA VAL A 202 -8.33 6.62 -6.21
C VAL A 202 -9.03 5.46 -6.91
N GLU A 203 -10.19 5.70 -7.51
CA GLU A 203 -10.98 4.65 -8.17
C GLU A 203 -10.21 3.98 -9.33
N PRO A 204 -9.52 4.72 -10.23
CA PRO A 204 -8.73 4.08 -11.27
C PRO A 204 -7.55 3.25 -10.74
N SER A 205 -7.05 3.55 -9.53
CA SER A 205 -5.94 2.83 -8.92
C SER A 205 -6.30 1.42 -8.43
N LYS A 206 -7.59 1.14 -8.25
CA LYS A 206 -8.14 -0.17 -7.89
C LYS A 206 -7.69 -1.30 -8.84
N ARG A 207 -7.47 -1.00 -10.11
CA ARG A 207 -6.97 -1.97 -11.11
C ARG A 207 -5.59 -2.55 -10.80
N TYR A 208 -4.81 -1.90 -9.94
CA TYR A 208 -3.49 -2.36 -9.54
C TYR A 208 -3.51 -3.27 -8.32
N ALA A 209 -4.67 -3.46 -7.69
CA ALA A 209 -4.80 -4.31 -6.52
C ALA A 209 -4.71 -5.80 -6.88
N ASP A 210 -4.00 -6.55 -6.05
CA ASP A 210 -3.96 -8.00 -6.10
C ASP A 210 -5.19 -8.61 -5.41
N ILE A 211 -5.73 -7.88 -4.41
CA ILE A 211 -6.89 -8.29 -3.60
C ILE A 211 -7.84 -7.10 -3.44
N ILE A 212 -9.13 -7.33 -3.64
CA ILE A 212 -10.18 -6.36 -3.33
C ILE A 212 -10.98 -6.88 -2.14
N ILE A 213 -11.06 -6.06 -1.08
CA ILE A 213 -11.86 -6.36 0.12
C ILE A 213 -13.10 -5.48 0.10
N PRO A 214 -14.30 -6.07 -0.14
CA PRO A 214 -15.55 -5.32 -0.03
C PRO A 214 -15.89 -5.03 1.44
N GLU A 215 -16.60 -3.94 1.69
CA GLU A 215 -17.15 -3.53 3.00
C GLU A 215 -16.11 -3.23 4.11
N GLY A 216 -14.83 -3.25 3.78
CA GLY A 216 -13.77 -2.87 4.71
C GLY A 216 -13.53 -3.87 5.84
N GLY A 217 -13.25 -3.35 7.04
CA GLY A 217 -12.90 -4.16 8.21
C GLY A 217 -14.02 -5.06 8.75
N HIS A 218 -15.24 -4.97 8.21
CA HIS A 218 -16.35 -5.85 8.56
C HIS A 218 -16.31 -7.19 7.80
N ASN A 219 -15.54 -7.29 6.73
CA ASN A 219 -15.35 -8.54 5.98
C ASN A 219 -14.33 -9.45 6.67
N THR A 220 -14.77 -10.16 7.71
CA THR A 220 -13.90 -11.05 8.50
C THR A 220 -13.32 -12.18 7.68
N ALA A 221 -14.07 -12.74 6.73
CA ALA A 221 -13.59 -13.82 5.87
C ALA A 221 -12.41 -13.39 5.00
N ALA A 222 -12.48 -12.21 4.37
CA ALA A 222 -11.37 -11.67 3.60
C ALA A 222 -10.15 -11.37 4.49
N LEU A 223 -10.38 -10.82 5.67
CA LEU A 223 -9.31 -10.55 6.66
C LEU A 223 -8.63 -11.84 7.13
N ASP A 224 -9.39 -12.90 7.40
CA ASP A 224 -8.84 -14.20 7.80
C ASP A 224 -7.89 -14.77 6.73
N MET A 225 -8.26 -14.64 5.44
CA MET A 225 -7.41 -15.05 4.31
C MET A 225 -6.12 -14.23 4.22
N VAL A 226 -6.22 -12.91 4.37
CA VAL A 226 -5.03 -12.02 4.34
C VAL A 226 -4.10 -12.32 5.50
N VAL A 227 -4.62 -12.40 6.72
CA VAL A 227 -3.83 -12.71 7.92
C VAL A 227 -3.16 -14.06 7.81
N ALA A 228 -3.90 -15.11 7.39
CA ALA A 228 -3.34 -16.44 7.20
C ALA A 228 -2.18 -16.43 6.18
N ARG A 229 -2.30 -15.64 5.10
CA ARG A 229 -1.24 -15.49 4.11
C ARG A 229 -0.01 -14.78 4.69
N VAL A 230 -0.22 -13.69 5.43
CA VAL A 230 0.86 -12.95 6.10
C VAL A 230 1.58 -13.85 7.09
N ASP A 231 0.87 -14.58 7.93
CA ASP A 231 1.45 -15.52 8.90
C ASP A 231 2.24 -16.65 8.23
N ALA A 232 1.76 -17.14 7.08
CA ALA A 232 2.48 -18.16 6.32
C ALA A 232 3.82 -17.65 5.74
N LEU A 233 3.91 -16.36 5.40
CA LEU A 233 5.13 -15.72 4.90
C LEU A 233 6.10 -15.34 6.03
N LEU A 234 5.64 -15.31 7.27
CA LEU A 234 6.45 -14.97 8.44
C LEU A 234 7.05 -16.19 9.15
N LYS A 235 6.66 -17.39 8.75
CA LYS A 235 7.22 -18.67 9.23
C LYS A 235 8.47 -19.02 8.45
#